data_9bae6f23fa225d81454f1ddc8fbd4c96
#
_entry.id   9bae6f23fa225d81454f1ddc8fbd4c96
#
_cell.length_a   1.000
_cell.length_b   1.000
_cell.length_c   1.000
_cell.angle_alpha   90.00
_cell.angle_beta   90.00
_cell.angle_gamma   90.00
#
_symmetry.space_group_name_H-M   'P 1'
#
loop_
_entity.id
_entity.type
_entity.pdbx_description
1 polymer ?
#
loop_
_entity_poly.entity_id
_entity_poly.type
_entity_poly.pdbx_seq_one_letter_code
_entity_poly.pdbx_strand_id
1 'polypeptide(L)'
;RIAHHGSSVTIYTNGSRTIRWWEEAREYLTGVVITYHPLTMDEQHLYDVVATLKDALIMDINIAGIGGQVEQLTTVADNLRNMFTDGTRQSIYDVNITIKTMYNKYLGPEANHQQQTTYYDYTPNEIKIMQRPGVLPNPNHSPPADPDDSQEHPKFWSTEFMYEDAPARYIQSHQIINEGLNKFQGMKCELGFDSLNIDMNGEVISSWCGAKNFGNITQLDNWEIPKESTRCPYEFCNNLNDISITKTA
;
A
#
# COMPACT_ATOMS: atom_id res chain seq x y z
N ARG A 1 -17.42 -9.63 -10.12
CA ARG A 1 -18.68 -9.17 -9.45
C ARG A 1 -18.43 -8.00 -8.49
N ILE A 2 -17.34 -8.00 -7.73
CA ILE A 2 -17.04 -6.91 -6.77
C ILE A 2 -16.92 -5.56 -7.48
N ALA A 3 -16.18 -5.49 -8.58
CA ALA A 3 -15.97 -4.25 -9.36
C ALA A 3 -17.27 -3.68 -9.98
N HIS A 4 -18.27 -4.52 -10.26
CA HIS A 4 -19.53 -4.07 -10.82
C HIS A 4 -20.42 -3.28 -9.83
N HIS A 5 -20.07 -3.26 -8.55
CA HIS A 5 -20.81 -2.52 -7.51
C HIS A 5 -20.13 -1.20 -7.11
N GLY A 6 -19.19 -0.70 -7.92
CA GLY A 6 -18.49 0.56 -7.66
C GLY A 6 -17.39 0.46 -6.60
N SER A 7 -17.00 -0.74 -6.18
CA SER A 7 -15.90 -0.96 -5.25
C SER A 7 -14.56 -0.84 -5.95
N SER A 8 -13.59 -0.21 -5.30
CA SER A 8 -12.19 -0.23 -5.73
C SER A 8 -11.56 -1.58 -5.40
N VAL A 9 -10.87 -2.17 -6.37
CA VAL A 9 -10.16 -3.44 -6.20
C VAL A 9 -8.66 -3.22 -6.39
N THR A 10 -7.89 -3.43 -5.33
CA THR A 10 -6.42 -3.39 -5.36
C THR A 10 -5.86 -4.78 -5.07
N ILE A 11 -4.91 -5.22 -5.88
CA ILE A 11 -4.20 -6.49 -5.67
C ILE A 11 -2.81 -6.23 -5.11
N TYR A 12 -2.46 -6.96 -4.06
CA TYR A 12 -1.10 -7.10 -3.53
C TYR A 12 -0.49 -8.39 -4.06
N THR A 13 0.64 -8.31 -4.72
CA THR A 13 1.18 -9.44 -5.48
C THR A 13 2.70 -9.38 -5.62
N ASN A 14 3.31 -10.52 -5.90
CA ASN A 14 4.69 -10.57 -6.40
C ASN A 14 4.78 -10.44 -7.94
N GLY A 15 3.66 -10.22 -8.63
CA GLY A 15 3.65 -10.04 -10.07
C GLY A 15 3.83 -11.31 -10.91
N SER A 16 3.87 -12.50 -10.32
CA SER A 16 4.26 -13.75 -11.00
C SER A 16 3.24 -14.32 -12.00
N ARG A 17 2.05 -13.73 -12.10
CA ARG A 17 1.05 -14.16 -13.09
C ARG A 17 1.50 -13.85 -14.51
N THR A 18 1.01 -14.64 -15.50
CA THR A 18 1.30 -14.43 -16.92
C THR A 18 0.80 -13.08 -17.41
N ILE A 19 1.43 -12.52 -18.44
CA ILE A 19 1.02 -11.25 -19.07
C ILE A 19 -0.43 -11.32 -19.52
N ARG A 20 -0.84 -12.42 -20.16
CA ARG A 20 -2.24 -12.62 -20.56
C ARG A 20 -3.21 -12.50 -19.37
N TRP A 21 -2.85 -13.03 -18.21
CA TRP A 21 -3.69 -12.90 -17.01
C TRP A 21 -3.82 -11.43 -16.59
N TRP A 22 -2.72 -10.66 -16.68
CA TRP A 22 -2.74 -9.23 -16.35
C TRP A 22 -3.57 -8.42 -17.35
N GLU A 23 -3.51 -8.74 -18.65
CA GLU A 23 -4.34 -8.13 -19.68
C GLU A 23 -5.84 -8.34 -19.38
N GLU A 24 -6.23 -9.55 -18.96
CA GLU A 24 -7.60 -9.87 -18.60
C GLU A 24 -8.01 -9.24 -17.24
N ALA A 25 -7.13 -9.22 -16.26
CA ALA A 25 -7.43 -8.74 -14.89
C ALA A 25 -7.55 -7.21 -14.80
N ARG A 26 -6.77 -6.45 -15.59
CA ARG A 26 -6.70 -4.98 -15.48
C ARG A 26 -8.06 -4.29 -15.62
N GLU A 27 -9.02 -4.89 -16.33
CA GLU A 27 -10.37 -4.33 -16.50
C GLU A 27 -11.20 -4.33 -15.20
N TYR A 28 -10.78 -5.13 -14.21
CA TYR A 28 -11.47 -5.30 -12.94
C TYR A 28 -10.74 -4.66 -11.77
N LEU A 29 -9.55 -4.12 -12.01
CA LEU A 29 -8.69 -3.56 -10.98
C LEU A 29 -8.69 -2.04 -11.01
N THR A 30 -8.61 -1.45 -9.82
CA THR A 30 -8.35 -0.02 -9.64
C THR A 30 -6.88 0.24 -9.35
N GLY A 31 -6.22 -0.71 -8.68
CA GLY A 31 -4.82 -0.57 -8.30
C GLY A 31 -4.08 -1.89 -8.17
N VAL A 32 -2.77 -1.80 -8.16
CA VAL A 32 -1.87 -2.92 -7.93
C VAL A 32 -0.68 -2.49 -7.08
N VAL A 33 -0.37 -3.31 -6.08
CA VAL A 33 0.85 -3.21 -5.29
C VAL A 33 1.71 -4.41 -5.64
N ILE A 34 2.79 -4.17 -6.38
CA ILE A 34 3.72 -5.22 -6.79
C ILE A 34 4.92 -5.21 -5.84
N THR A 35 5.24 -6.37 -5.25
CA THR A 35 6.50 -6.54 -4.54
C THR A 35 7.45 -7.37 -5.40
N TYR A 36 8.46 -6.72 -5.94
CA TYR A 36 9.52 -7.38 -6.70
C TYR A 36 10.56 -7.99 -5.75
N HIS A 37 10.77 -9.29 -5.89
CA HIS A 37 11.78 -10.06 -5.15
C HIS A 37 12.91 -10.46 -6.12
N PRO A 38 14.04 -9.76 -6.14
CA PRO A 38 15.11 -9.94 -7.14
C PRO A 38 15.68 -11.37 -7.22
N LEU A 39 15.59 -12.13 -6.12
CA LEU A 39 16.10 -13.52 -6.08
C LEU A 39 15.15 -14.54 -6.70
N THR A 40 13.89 -14.21 -6.92
CA THR A 40 12.86 -15.20 -7.31
C THR A 40 12.01 -14.78 -8.49
N MET A 41 12.10 -13.53 -8.92
CA MET A 41 11.32 -12.99 -10.03
C MET A 41 12.26 -12.50 -11.14
N ASP A 42 11.94 -12.85 -12.37
CA ASP A 42 12.62 -12.32 -13.55
C ASP A 42 12.35 -10.81 -13.73
N GLU A 43 13.41 -10.03 -13.93
CA GLU A 43 13.34 -8.58 -14.06
C GLU A 43 12.59 -8.16 -15.32
N GLN A 44 12.79 -8.84 -16.44
CA GLN A 44 12.10 -8.55 -17.69
C GLN A 44 10.59 -8.78 -17.54
N HIS A 45 10.20 -9.86 -16.84
CA HIS A 45 8.79 -10.12 -16.53
C HIS A 45 8.15 -9.00 -15.71
N LEU A 46 8.89 -8.42 -14.74
CA LEU A 46 8.41 -7.24 -14.01
C LEU A 46 8.11 -6.08 -14.96
N TYR A 47 9.05 -5.77 -15.88
CA TYR A 47 8.85 -4.68 -16.84
C TYR A 47 7.65 -4.94 -17.77
N ASP A 48 7.47 -6.17 -18.23
CA ASP A 48 6.34 -6.55 -19.09
C ASP A 48 4.99 -6.39 -18.34
N VAL A 49 4.92 -6.78 -17.07
CA VAL A 49 3.74 -6.58 -16.21
C VAL A 49 3.45 -5.10 -16.04
N VAL A 50 4.48 -4.30 -15.72
CA VAL A 50 4.31 -2.84 -15.54
C VAL A 50 3.89 -2.19 -16.86
N ALA A 51 4.47 -2.55 -17.98
CA ALA A 51 4.07 -2.05 -19.31
C ALA A 51 2.59 -2.34 -19.62
N THR A 52 2.12 -3.51 -19.23
CA THR A 52 0.71 -3.92 -19.43
C THR A 52 -0.26 -3.09 -18.58
N LEU A 53 0.15 -2.62 -17.41
CA LEU A 53 -0.74 -2.03 -16.40
C LEU A 53 -0.60 -0.51 -16.26
N LYS A 54 0.51 0.10 -16.67
CA LYS A 54 0.91 1.49 -16.35
C LYS A 54 -0.12 2.57 -16.70
N ASP A 55 -0.94 2.34 -17.71
CA ASP A 55 -1.88 3.34 -18.21
C ASP A 55 -3.30 3.18 -17.62
N ALA A 56 -3.55 2.11 -16.88
CA ALA A 56 -4.88 1.76 -16.41
C ALA A 56 -5.05 1.78 -14.89
N LEU A 57 -3.99 1.65 -14.11
CA LEU A 57 -4.06 1.38 -12.68
C LEU A 57 -3.23 2.34 -11.84
N ILE A 58 -3.66 2.52 -10.59
CA ILE A 58 -2.81 3.04 -9.51
C ILE A 58 -1.73 1.99 -9.24
N MET A 59 -0.45 2.40 -9.23
CA MET A 59 0.66 1.47 -9.06
C MET A 59 1.56 1.85 -7.88
N ASP A 60 1.79 0.86 -7.01
CA ASP A 60 2.83 0.91 -5.98
C ASP A 60 3.79 -0.27 -6.22
N ILE A 61 5.04 0.04 -6.56
CA ILE A 61 6.06 -0.97 -6.85
C ILE A 61 7.09 -0.94 -5.74
N ASN A 62 7.11 -2.01 -4.97
CA ASN A 62 8.04 -2.23 -3.87
C ASN A 62 9.15 -3.16 -4.34
N ILE A 63 10.39 -2.71 -4.34
CA ILE A 63 11.55 -3.53 -4.65
C ILE A 63 12.13 -4.01 -3.33
N ALA A 64 12.20 -5.33 -3.11
CA ALA A 64 12.79 -5.90 -1.92
C ALA A 64 14.30 -5.62 -1.89
N GLY A 65 14.76 -4.83 -0.93
CA GLY A 65 16.17 -4.47 -0.77
C GLY A 65 16.98 -5.66 -0.29
N ILE A 66 18.01 -6.04 -1.04
CA ILE A 66 18.95 -7.10 -0.66
C ILE A 66 20.24 -6.43 -0.20
N GLY A 67 20.68 -6.70 1.03
CA GLY A 67 21.93 -6.16 1.57
C GLY A 67 23.12 -6.47 0.65
N GLY A 68 23.95 -5.47 0.39
CA GLY A 68 25.04 -5.53 -0.58
C GLY A 68 24.64 -5.36 -2.05
N GLN A 69 23.33 -5.28 -2.36
CA GLN A 69 22.83 -5.13 -3.73
C GLN A 69 21.90 -3.92 -3.91
N VAL A 70 21.61 -3.16 -2.87
CA VAL A 70 20.67 -2.02 -2.91
C VAL A 70 21.05 -1.00 -3.99
N GLU A 71 22.35 -0.75 -4.17
CA GLU A 71 22.84 0.17 -5.22
C GLU A 71 22.52 -0.35 -6.63
N GLN A 72 22.62 -1.65 -6.86
CA GLN A 72 22.27 -2.26 -8.16
C GLN A 72 20.76 -2.17 -8.41
N LEU A 73 19.95 -2.32 -7.37
CA LEU A 73 18.49 -2.22 -7.45
C LEU A 73 18.00 -0.79 -7.78
N THR A 74 18.86 0.24 -7.63
CA THR A 74 18.53 1.58 -8.11
C THR A 74 18.36 1.61 -9.63
N THR A 75 19.12 0.81 -10.37
CA THR A 75 18.98 0.72 -11.83
C THR A 75 17.61 0.17 -12.22
N VAL A 76 17.13 -0.86 -11.52
CA VAL A 76 15.77 -1.40 -11.72
C VAL A 76 14.72 -0.34 -11.42
N ALA A 77 14.87 0.38 -10.30
CA ALA A 77 13.95 1.44 -9.93
C ALA A 77 13.94 2.58 -10.96
N ASP A 78 15.11 2.95 -11.49
CA ASP A 78 15.22 4.03 -12.48
C ASP A 78 14.66 3.60 -13.84
N ASN A 79 14.90 2.36 -14.28
CA ASN A 79 14.27 1.80 -15.48
C ASN A 79 12.74 1.82 -15.36
N LEU A 80 12.21 1.40 -14.22
CA LEU A 80 10.76 1.46 -13.94
C LEU A 80 10.26 2.91 -14.01
N ARG A 81 10.95 3.86 -13.37
CA ARG A 81 10.58 5.30 -13.40
C ARG A 81 10.53 5.83 -14.84
N ASN A 82 11.51 5.47 -15.65
CA ASN A 82 11.59 5.90 -17.05
C ASN A 82 10.37 5.43 -17.87
N MET A 83 9.77 4.26 -17.53
CA MET A 83 8.56 3.77 -18.20
C MET A 83 7.33 4.68 -17.97
N PHE A 84 7.38 5.55 -16.97
CA PHE A 84 6.29 6.47 -16.63
C PHE A 84 6.58 7.93 -17.03
N THR A 85 7.79 8.24 -17.47
CA THR A 85 8.22 9.61 -17.81
C THR A 85 8.27 9.90 -19.30
N ASP A 86 7.96 8.93 -20.15
CA ASP A 86 7.99 9.05 -21.62
C ASP A 86 6.88 9.93 -22.21
N GLY A 87 6.02 10.53 -21.38
CA GLY A 87 4.92 11.40 -21.78
C GLY A 87 3.73 10.67 -22.40
N THR A 88 3.77 9.35 -22.51
CA THR A 88 2.67 8.55 -23.07
C THR A 88 1.67 8.09 -21.99
N ARG A 89 1.99 8.30 -20.73
CA ARG A 89 1.14 7.88 -19.60
C ARG A 89 -0.23 8.54 -19.64
N GLN A 90 -1.29 7.73 -19.71
CA GLN A 90 -2.67 8.19 -19.71
C GLN A 90 -3.29 8.16 -18.30
N SER A 91 -2.72 7.40 -17.37
CA SER A 91 -3.21 7.34 -15.99
C SER A 91 -3.12 8.70 -15.30
N ILE A 92 -4.19 9.09 -14.61
CA ILE A 92 -4.25 10.29 -13.77
C ILE A 92 -3.63 10.06 -12.37
N TYR A 93 -3.23 8.85 -12.06
CA TYR A 93 -2.74 8.46 -10.73
C TYR A 93 -1.23 8.57 -10.63
N ASP A 94 -0.75 8.87 -9.44
CA ASP A 94 0.65 8.82 -9.12
C ASP A 94 1.16 7.37 -9.07
N VAL A 95 2.43 7.20 -9.34
CA VAL A 95 3.13 5.93 -9.21
C VAL A 95 4.15 6.04 -8.10
N ASN A 96 4.19 5.05 -7.24
CA ASN A 96 5.19 4.96 -6.20
C ASN A 96 6.15 3.79 -6.50
N ILE A 97 7.47 4.08 -6.56
CA ILE A 97 8.51 3.08 -6.80
C ILE A 97 9.56 3.22 -5.71
N THR A 98 9.60 2.28 -4.78
CA THR A 98 10.50 2.33 -3.62
C THR A 98 11.29 1.04 -3.45
N ILE A 99 12.55 1.17 -3.01
CA ILE A 99 13.32 0.04 -2.52
C ILE A 99 13.06 -0.06 -1.01
N LYS A 100 12.48 -1.18 -0.59
CA LYS A 100 12.02 -1.38 0.80
C LYS A 100 13.04 -2.20 1.61
N THR A 101 13.24 -1.79 2.85
CA THR A 101 13.97 -2.60 3.84
C THR A 101 13.26 -3.93 4.08
N MET A 102 14.01 -5.03 4.07
CA MET A 102 13.51 -6.34 4.43
C MET A 102 13.69 -6.58 5.94
N TYR A 103 12.66 -7.07 6.59
CA TYR A 103 12.68 -7.38 8.02
C TYR A 103 12.64 -8.88 8.28
N ASN A 104 13.37 -9.33 9.32
CA ASN A 104 13.46 -10.74 9.69
C ASN A 104 12.16 -11.36 10.15
N LYS A 105 11.28 -10.54 10.72
CA LYS A 105 10.07 -11.01 11.36
C LYS A 105 8.98 -9.96 11.30
N TYR A 106 7.84 -10.36 10.79
CA TYR A 106 6.61 -9.64 11.05
C TYR A 106 6.18 -9.94 12.49
N LEU A 107 6.28 -8.96 13.35
CA LEU A 107 6.01 -9.13 14.78
C LEU A 107 4.52 -9.03 15.13
N GLY A 108 3.66 -8.87 14.11
CA GLY A 108 2.23 -8.70 14.30
C GLY A 108 1.82 -7.26 14.65
N PRO A 109 0.50 -6.99 14.75
CA PRO A 109 -0.02 -5.65 14.97
C PRO A 109 0.33 -5.05 16.34
N GLU A 110 0.69 -5.89 17.31
CA GLU A 110 0.99 -5.48 18.70
C GLU A 110 2.46 -5.10 18.93
N ALA A 111 3.32 -5.40 17.95
CA ALA A 111 4.74 -5.17 18.12
C ALA A 111 5.13 -3.72 17.82
N ASN A 112 5.93 -3.13 18.70
CA ASN A 112 6.56 -1.85 18.44
C ASN A 112 7.54 -1.96 17.27
N HIS A 113 7.51 -1.02 16.33
CA HIS A 113 8.45 -0.95 15.20
C HIS A 113 9.92 -1.00 15.62
N GLN A 114 10.26 -0.50 16.81
CA GLN A 114 11.60 -0.56 17.38
C GLN A 114 12.11 -1.98 17.67
N GLN A 115 11.23 -2.98 17.68
CA GLN A 115 11.58 -4.39 17.90
C GLN A 115 11.82 -5.15 16.59
N GLN A 116 11.58 -4.53 15.44
CA GLN A 116 11.84 -5.15 14.15
C GLN A 116 13.34 -5.10 13.85
N THR A 117 13.92 -6.26 13.59
CA THR A 117 15.31 -6.38 13.10
C THR A 117 15.29 -6.55 11.59
N THR A 118 16.21 -5.90 10.90
CA THR A 118 16.38 -6.05 9.46
C THR A 118 16.88 -7.45 9.10
N TYR A 119 16.47 -7.96 7.94
CA TYR A 119 16.94 -9.27 7.43
C TYR A 119 18.42 -9.21 7.01
N TYR A 120 18.87 -8.07 6.55
CA TYR A 120 20.24 -7.82 6.11
C TYR A 120 20.89 -6.73 6.95
N ASP A 121 22.21 -6.81 7.10
CA ASP A 121 23.02 -5.70 7.62
C ASP A 121 23.22 -4.67 6.51
N TYR A 122 22.39 -3.65 6.51
CA TYR A 122 22.47 -2.58 5.52
C TYR A 122 23.52 -1.55 5.91
N THR A 123 24.31 -1.12 4.93
CA THR A 123 25.21 0.02 5.10
C THR A 123 24.43 1.34 5.25
N PRO A 124 25.02 2.39 5.84
CA PRO A 124 24.38 3.71 5.91
C PRO A 124 23.97 4.27 4.55
N ASN A 125 24.73 3.97 3.48
CA ASN A 125 24.39 4.40 2.13
C ASN A 125 23.16 3.67 1.59
N GLU A 126 23.07 2.36 1.79
CA GLU A 126 21.90 1.56 1.40
C GLU A 126 20.64 2.03 2.13
N ILE A 127 20.73 2.32 3.42
CA ILE A 127 19.62 2.88 4.20
C ILE A 127 19.16 4.21 3.60
N LYS A 128 20.11 5.09 3.25
CA LYS A 128 19.81 6.38 2.62
C LYS A 128 19.12 6.23 1.26
N ILE A 129 19.50 5.22 0.46
CA ILE A 129 18.84 4.92 -0.81
C ILE A 129 17.40 4.47 -0.58
N MET A 130 17.17 3.56 0.36
CA MET A 130 15.83 3.04 0.66
C MET A 130 14.88 4.08 1.28
N GLN A 131 15.41 5.15 1.85
CA GLN A 131 14.62 6.26 2.39
C GLN A 131 14.24 7.32 1.35
N ARG A 132 14.69 7.19 0.10
CA ARG A 132 14.34 8.16 -0.95
C ARG A 132 12.85 8.11 -1.26
N PRO A 133 12.22 9.28 -1.46
CA PRO A 133 10.85 9.32 -1.94
C PRO A 133 10.70 8.54 -3.25
N GLY A 134 9.68 7.69 -3.32
CA GLY A 134 9.40 6.85 -4.49
C GLY A 134 8.30 7.41 -5.40
N VAL A 135 7.59 8.45 -4.97
CA VAL A 135 6.44 9.00 -5.70
C VAL A 135 6.89 9.75 -6.94
N LEU A 136 6.36 9.35 -8.08
CA LEU A 136 6.49 10.05 -9.34
C LEU A 136 5.22 10.89 -9.56
N PRO A 137 5.32 12.23 -9.56
CA PRO A 137 4.18 13.09 -9.82
C PRO A 137 3.61 12.80 -11.20
N ASN A 138 2.30 12.90 -11.32
CA ASN A 138 1.64 12.78 -12.61
C ASN A 138 1.97 14.02 -13.47
N PRO A 139 2.58 13.86 -14.65
CA PRO A 139 2.91 15.01 -15.49
C PRO A 139 1.68 15.74 -16.03
N ASN A 140 0.50 15.11 -16.00
CA ASN A 140 -0.76 15.70 -16.43
C ASN A 140 -1.51 16.38 -15.24
N HIS A 141 -0.97 16.28 -14.03
CA HIS A 141 -1.50 16.98 -12.88
C HIS A 141 -0.82 18.33 -12.81
N SER A 142 -1.58 19.40 -13.10
CA SER A 142 -1.06 20.74 -12.86
C SER A 142 -0.71 20.84 -11.37
N PRO A 143 0.51 21.28 -11.01
CA PRO A 143 0.79 21.58 -9.61
C PRO A 143 -0.25 22.57 -9.12
N PRO A 144 -0.69 22.50 -7.84
CA PRO A 144 -1.61 23.45 -7.28
C PRO A 144 -1.11 24.88 -7.57
N ALA A 145 -2.03 25.74 -8.00
CA ALA A 145 -1.71 27.10 -8.45
C ALA A 145 -1.24 28.02 -7.30
N ASP A 146 -1.35 27.55 -6.06
CA ASP A 146 -0.96 28.27 -4.85
C ASP A 146 0.16 27.53 -4.11
N PRO A 147 1.35 28.13 -3.92
CA PRO A 147 2.41 27.55 -3.10
C PRO A 147 2.01 27.38 -1.62
N ASP A 148 0.94 28.03 -1.15
CA ASP A 148 0.36 27.81 0.17
C ASP A 148 -0.62 26.62 0.20
N ASP A 149 -1.06 26.14 -0.97
CA ASP A 149 -1.80 24.89 -1.18
C ASP A 149 -0.91 23.64 -1.08
N SER A 150 0.36 23.83 -0.71
CA SER A 150 1.31 22.75 -0.38
C SER A 150 0.84 21.87 0.80
N GLN A 151 -0.29 22.20 1.42
CA GLN A 151 -0.97 21.34 2.40
C GLN A 151 -1.97 20.35 1.78
N GLU A 152 -2.33 20.49 0.52
CA GLU A 152 -3.04 19.43 -0.20
C GLU A 152 -2.07 18.38 -0.77
N HIS A 153 -1.25 17.81 0.08
CA HIS A 153 -0.66 16.54 -0.23
C HIS A 153 -1.77 15.51 -0.49
N PRO A 154 -1.60 14.64 -1.48
CA PRO A 154 -2.68 13.80 -1.96
C PRO A 154 -3.34 13.09 -0.78
N LYS A 155 -4.62 13.37 -0.56
CA LYS A 155 -5.49 12.76 0.47
C LYS A 155 -5.42 11.22 0.47
N PHE A 156 -4.84 10.66 -0.57
CA PHE A 156 -4.71 9.22 -0.82
C PHE A 156 -3.84 8.46 0.19
N TRP A 157 -2.86 9.14 0.83
CA TRP A 157 -1.91 8.49 1.74
C TRP A 157 -1.88 9.15 3.13
N SER A 158 -2.79 10.09 3.37
CA SER A 158 -2.92 10.75 4.65
C SER A 158 -4.20 10.35 5.36
N THR A 159 -4.12 10.22 6.67
CA THR A 159 -5.28 10.00 7.53
C THR A 159 -5.76 11.36 8.04
N GLU A 160 -7.04 11.61 7.89
CA GLU A 160 -7.68 12.79 8.44
C GLU A 160 -7.99 12.56 9.92
N PHE A 161 -7.43 13.40 10.77
CA PHE A 161 -7.78 13.48 12.18
C PHE A 161 -8.77 14.61 12.37
N MET A 162 -10.02 14.27 12.70
CA MET A 162 -11.05 15.22 13.05
C MET A 162 -11.10 15.38 14.57
N TYR A 163 -11.09 16.63 15.02
CA TYR A 163 -11.20 17.02 16.41
C TYR A 163 -12.50 17.80 16.61
N GLU A 164 -13.15 17.65 17.79
CA GLU A 164 -14.40 18.38 18.08
C GLU A 164 -14.20 19.91 18.05
N ASP A 165 -13.06 20.39 18.55
CA ASP A 165 -12.79 21.81 18.80
C ASP A 165 -11.59 22.36 17.99
N ALA A 166 -11.10 21.64 16.98
CA ALA A 166 -9.95 22.08 16.19
C ALA A 166 -10.08 21.71 14.70
N PRO A 167 -9.39 22.41 13.81
CA PRO A 167 -9.34 22.05 12.40
C PRO A 167 -8.82 20.62 12.21
N ALA A 168 -9.37 19.93 11.20
CA ALA A 168 -8.87 18.62 10.81
C ALA A 168 -7.38 18.70 10.44
N ARG A 169 -6.62 17.66 10.85
CA ARG A 169 -5.22 17.50 10.48
C ARG A 169 -5.06 16.31 9.56
N TYR A 170 -4.34 16.49 8.46
CA TYR A 170 -3.94 15.39 7.57
C TYR A 170 -2.53 14.95 7.93
N ILE A 171 -2.38 13.72 8.37
CA ILE A 171 -1.11 13.15 8.83
C ILE A 171 -0.84 11.89 8.03
N GLN A 172 0.36 11.76 7.50
CA GLN A 172 0.74 10.55 6.79
C GLN A 172 0.85 9.37 7.75
N SER A 173 0.43 8.18 7.32
CA SER A 173 0.35 6.99 8.18
C SER A 173 1.68 6.66 8.89
N HIS A 174 2.82 6.85 8.23
CA HIS A 174 4.12 6.62 8.87
C HIS A 174 4.44 7.65 9.97
N GLN A 175 3.98 8.91 9.84
CA GLN A 175 4.15 9.94 10.87
C GLN A 175 3.30 9.61 12.10
N ILE A 176 2.06 9.10 11.89
CA ILE A 176 1.18 8.66 12.97
C ILE A 176 1.87 7.62 13.85
N ILE A 177 2.57 6.65 13.22
CA ILE A 177 3.33 5.62 13.94
C ILE A 177 4.53 6.25 14.66
N ASN A 178 5.30 7.08 13.98
CA ASN A 178 6.51 7.69 14.53
C ASN A 178 6.21 8.62 15.71
N GLU A 179 5.06 9.32 15.68
CA GLU A 179 4.60 10.20 16.74
C GLU A 179 3.84 9.46 17.86
N GLY A 180 3.63 8.14 17.73
CA GLY A 180 2.91 7.33 18.71
C GLY A 180 1.41 7.62 18.79
N LEU A 181 0.84 8.19 17.73
CA LEU A 181 -0.59 8.53 17.61
C LEU A 181 -1.45 7.34 17.18
N ASN A 182 -0.86 6.18 16.96
CA ASN A 182 -1.50 4.95 16.47
C ASN A 182 -2.17 4.10 17.56
N LYS A 183 -2.57 4.71 18.67
CA LYS A 183 -3.21 4.06 19.81
C LYS A 183 -4.73 4.14 19.68
N PHE A 184 -5.35 3.12 19.13
CA PHE A 184 -6.79 3.11 18.82
C PHE A 184 -7.57 2.05 19.62
N GLN A 185 -6.97 1.42 20.63
CA GLN A 185 -7.63 0.40 21.42
C GLN A 185 -8.97 0.90 22.01
N GLY A 186 -10.02 0.12 21.82
CA GLY A 186 -11.36 0.43 22.29
C GLY A 186 -12.16 1.38 21.40
N MET A 187 -11.54 2.10 20.47
CA MET A 187 -12.27 2.91 19.49
C MET A 187 -13.08 2.02 18.55
N LYS A 188 -14.22 2.50 18.10
CA LYS A 188 -14.98 1.85 17.02
C LYS A 188 -14.18 1.99 15.74
N CYS A 189 -13.93 0.88 15.05
CA CYS A 189 -13.18 0.82 13.81
C CYS A 189 -14.05 0.24 12.70
N GLU A 190 -14.13 0.92 11.57
CA GLU A 190 -14.95 0.52 10.40
C GLU A 190 -14.29 -0.64 9.63
N LEU A 191 -13.68 -1.56 10.35
CA LEU A 191 -13.09 -2.79 9.82
C LEU A 191 -14.14 -3.61 9.09
N GLY A 192 -13.88 -3.91 7.83
CA GLY A 192 -14.78 -4.67 6.97
C GLY A 192 -15.83 -3.82 6.24
N PHE A 193 -15.99 -2.53 6.61
CA PHE A 193 -16.80 -1.57 5.85
C PHE A 193 -15.93 -0.79 4.86
N ASP A 194 -14.90 -0.11 5.37
CA ASP A 194 -14.00 0.70 4.55
C ASP A 194 -13.09 -0.16 3.70
N SER A 195 -12.68 -1.31 4.20
CA SER A 195 -11.85 -2.26 3.47
C SER A 195 -12.02 -3.70 3.93
N LEU A 196 -11.84 -4.63 3.00
CA LEU A 196 -11.69 -6.06 3.24
C LEU A 196 -10.37 -6.52 2.66
N ASN A 197 -9.72 -7.44 3.34
CA ASN A 197 -8.57 -8.15 2.82
C ASN A 197 -8.94 -9.60 2.51
N ILE A 198 -8.58 -10.07 1.33
CA ILE A 198 -8.78 -11.46 0.92
C ILE A 198 -7.40 -12.05 0.75
N ASP A 199 -7.06 -13.04 1.54
CA ASP A 199 -5.77 -13.70 1.48
C ASP A 199 -5.65 -14.66 0.30
N MET A 200 -4.46 -15.26 0.13
CA MET A 200 -4.16 -16.20 -0.94
C MET A 200 -4.98 -17.50 -0.88
N ASN A 201 -5.57 -17.83 0.26
CA ASN A 201 -6.44 -18.99 0.47
C ASN A 201 -7.92 -18.65 0.27
N GLY A 202 -8.22 -17.39 0.00
CA GLY A 202 -9.57 -16.88 -0.13
C GLY A 202 -10.25 -16.52 1.19
N GLU A 203 -9.51 -16.53 2.31
CA GLU A 203 -10.02 -16.07 3.60
C GLU A 203 -10.29 -14.56 3.55
N VAL A 204 -11.52 -14.18 3.93
CA VAL A 204 -11.96 -12.78 3.98
C VAL A 204 -11.77 -12.26 5.39
N ILE A 205 -10.82 -11.37 5.56
CA ILE A 205 -10.49 -10.77 6.85
C ILE A 205 -10.77 -9.27 6.84
N SER A 206 -11.04 -8.73 8.03
CA SER A 206 -11.46 -7.35 8.19
C SER A 206 -10.44 -6.33 7.68
N SER A 207 -9.18 -6.65 7.78
CA SER A 207 -8.06 -5.84 7.31
C SER A 207 -6.74 -6.59 7.58
N TRP A 208 -5.61 -5.95 7.38
CA TRP A 208 -4.27 -6.52 7.65
C TRP A 208 -4.04 -6.88 9.13
N CYS A 209 -4.72 -6.20 10.06
CA CYS A 209 -4.64 -6.54 11.48
C CYS A 209 -5.29 -7.91 11.81
N GLY A 210 -6.14 -8.44 10.92
CA GLY A 210 -6.80 -9.73 11.12
C GLY A 210 -7.74 -9.78 12.33
N ALA A 211 -8.23 -8.63 12.81
CA ALA A 211 -9.07 -8.56 14.01
C ALA A 211 -10.35 -9.40 13.90
N LYS A 212 -10.84 -9.63 12.70
CA LYS A 212 -12.03 -10.43 12.43
C LYS A 212 -11.89 -11.18 11.12
N ASN A 213 -12.33 -12.45 11.12
CA ASN A 213 -12.47 -13.28 9.91
C ASN A 213 -13.96 -13.38 9.58
N PHE A 214 -14.31 -13.18 8.31
CA PHE A 214 -15.68 -13.21 7.78
C PHE A 214 -15.96 -14.48 6.97
N GLY A 215 -15.06 -15.44 6.93
CA GLY A 215 -15.18 -16.67 6.17
C GLY A 215 -14.36 -16.69 4.89
N ASN A 216 -14.73 -17.51 3.92
CA ASN A 216 -13.95 -17.71 2.70
C ASN A 216 -14.75 -17.33 1.46
N ILE A 217 -14.12 -16.58 0.54
CA ILE A 217 -14.76 -16.06 -0.67
C ILE A 217 -15.26 -17.18 -1.62
N THR A 218 -14.71 -18.39 -1.50
CA THR A 218 -15.19 -19.55 -2.27
C THR A 218 -16.49 -20.12 -1.73
N GLN A 219 -16.88 -19.74 -0.50
CA GLN A 219 -18.08 -20.15 0.21
C GLN A 219 -19.04 -18.97 0.34
N LEU A 220 -19.43 -18.38 -0.79
CA LEU A 220 -20.18 -17.12 -0.89
C LEU A 220 -21.48 -17.07 -0.06
N ASP A 221 -22.05 -18.23 0.28
CA ASP A 221 -23.26 -18.32 1.08
C ASP A 221 -23.00 -18.20 2.60
N ASN A 222 -21.74 -18.28 3.02
CA ASN A 222 -21.35 -18.38 4.41
C ASN A 222 -20.55 -17.20 4.96
N TRP A 223 -20.29 -16.15 4.16
CA TRP A 223 -19.64 -14.96 4.67
C TRP A 223 -20.58 -13.77 4.66
N GLU A 224 -20.59 -13.06 5.77
CA GLU A 224 -21.39 -11.86 5.93
C GLU A 224 -20.49 -10.64 6.05
N ILE A 225 -20.76 -9.63 5.22
CA ILE A 225 -20.16 -8.30 5.44
C ILE A 225 -20.64 -7.79 6.79
N PRO A 226 -19.75 -7.23 7.63
CA PRO A 226 -20.13 -6.72 8.93
C PRO A 226 -21.21 -5.64 8.81
N LYS A 227 -22.18 -5.69 9.70
CA LYS A 227 -23.28 -4.71 9.79
C LYS A 227 -23.01 -3.63 10.85
N GLU A 228 -21.96 -3.82 11.62
CA GLU A 228 -21.60 -2.93 12.72
C GLU A 228 -20.08 -2.78 12.79
N SER A 229 -19.63 -1.58 13.18
CA SER A 229 -18.22 -1.32 13.46
C SER A 229 -17.71 -2.21 14.59
N THR A 230 -16.46 -2.59 14.54
CA THR A 230 -15.80 -3.43 15.54
C THR A 230 -14.94 -2.57 16.45
N ARG A 231 -14.94 -2.82 17.76
CA ARG A 231 -13.98 -2.15 18.65
C ARG A 231 -12.58 -2.69 18.40
N CYS A 232 -11.62 -1.76 18.22
CA CYS A 232 -10.23 -2.10 17.99
C CYS A 232 -9.69 -2.91 19.19
N PRO A 233 -9.25 -4.16 19.01
CA PRO A 233 -8.76 -5.00 20.10
C PRO A 233 -7.30 -4.69 20.46
N TYR A 234 -6.55 -4.03 19.58
CA TYR A 234 -5.11 -3.86 19.69
C TYR A 234 -4.73 -2.51 20.29
N GLU A 235 -3.72 -2.48 21.14
CA GLU A 235 -3.19 -1.24 21.71
C GLU A 235 -2.62 -0.33 20.62
N PHE A 236 -1.90 -0.90 19.64
CA PHE A 236 -1.28 -0.17 18.56
C PHE A 236 -1.78 -0.67 17.20
N CYS A 237 -2.04 0.26 16.29
CA CYS A 237 -2.30 -0.02 14.88
C CYS A 237 -1.01 0.25 14.09
N ASN A 238 -0.26 -0.81 13.79
CA ASN A 238 1.07 -0.70 13.16
C ASN A 238 1.06 -0.96 11.66
N ASN A 239 -0.08 -1.28 11.08
CA ASN A 239 -0.20 -1.44 9.63
C ASN A 239 -0.61 -0.12 9.00
N LEU A 240 0.17 0.36 8.03
CA LEU A 240 -0.07 1.65 7.37
C LEU A 240 -1.43 1.73 6.67
N ASN A 241 -1.90 0.61 6.11
CA ASN A 241 -3.20 0.58 5.45
C ASN A 241 -4.36 0.61 6.47
N ASP A 242 -4.18 -0.05 7.62
CA ASP A 242 -5.20 -0.12 8.65
C ASP A 242 -5.35 1.20 9.44
N ILE A 243 -4.28 2.00 9.49
CA ILE A 243 -4.31 3.33 10.12
C ILE A 243 -5.33 4.24 9.44
N SER A 244 -5.46 4.15 8.11
CA SER A 244 -6.39 4.99 7.32
C SER A 244 -7.85 4.57 7.43
N ILE A 245 -8.16 3.40 8.00
CA ILE A 245 -9.55 2.97 8.22
C ILE A 245 -10.19 3.89 9.26
N THR A 246 -11.43 4.31 9.02
CA THR A 246 -12.19 5.20 9.89
C THR A 246 -12.30 4.65 11.32
N LYS A 247 -11.98 5.50 12.29
CA LYS A 247 -12.07 5.20 13.72
C LYS A 247 -12.78 6.31 14.45
N THR A 248 -13.70 5.93 15.34
CA THR A 248 -14.46 6.87 16.17
C THR A 248 -14.36 6.47 17.66
N ALA A 249 -14.39 7.46 18.54
CA ALA A 249 -14.33 7.25 19.98
C ALA A 249 -15.58 6.51 20.52
#